data_419b4f7cc20c43d98af0a3034bc75b51
#
_entry.id   419b4f7cc20c43d98af0a3034bc75b51
#
_cell.length_a   1.000
_cell.length_b   1.000
_cell.length_c   1.000
_cell.angle_alpha   90.00
_cell.angle_beta   90.00
_cell.angle_gamma   90.00
#
_symmetry.space_group_name_H-M   'P 1'
#
loop_
_entity.id
_entity.type
_entity.pdbx_description
1 polymer ?
#
loop_
_entity_poly.entity_id
_entity_poly.type
_entity_poly.pdbx_seq_one_letter_code
_entity_poly.pdbx_strand_id
1 'polypeptide(L)'
;MSLLPPEAVEFIGFVAPRHTSEIHPAQGPAIDRDYLKLLAQAHEWGGFDRVLVAFHSTSPDALLLATQVATVTERLGLMIAHRTGFTAPTVAARQFATLDQLTGGRVAIHVISGGDDRELAQDGDHLTKDERYARTGEFLDIARQSWTAAAPFDYAGAFYRVERGFSEVRPVASIPVYFGGASPAALAVAGRHADTYALWGETQAQVRELIGRVQDAAAPHGRHPRFSLSVRPILAETEARAWARAEDILARTRAARAAKGLGAAAAPQNEGSRRLLAAAAAGSRLDKRLFTAIAAETGAAGNSTALVGTPEQVAEALLDYHDLGVRTFLIRGFDPLEDAIQYGRELLPAFKAALAARGRAAEAA
;
A
#
# COMPACT_ATOMS: atom_id res chain seq x y z
N MET A 1 10.20 -0.28 -18.01
CA MET A 1 8.84 -0.13 -18.58
C MET A 1 7.87 -0.73 -17.56
N SER A 2 6.77 -0.06 -17.24
CA SER A 2 5.71 -0.67 -16.40
C SER A 2 5.24 -1.96 -17.07
N LEU A 3 5.11 -3.04 -16.30
CA LEU A 3 4.64 -4.34 -16.81
C LEU A 3 3.17 -4.30 -17.26
N LEU A 4 2.43 -3.26 -16.87
CA LEU A 4 1.02 -3.10 -17.20
C LEU A 4 0.80 -1.91 -18.13
N PRO A 5 -0.11 -2.03 -19.12
CA PRO A 5 -0.55 -0.90 -19.93
C PRO A 5 -1.03 0.27 -19.05
N PRO A 6 -0.90 1.53 -19.48
CA PRO A 6 -1.32 2.70 -18.71
C PRO A 6 -2.76 2.63 -18.19
N GLU A 7 -3.65 2.05 -18.97
CA GLU A 7 -5.09 1.92 -18.65
C GLU A 7 -5.43 0.65 -17.83
N ALA A 8 -4.48 -0.28 -17.66
CA ALA A 8 -4.75 -1.49 -16.89
C ALA A 8 -4.98 -1.16 -15.41
N VAL A 9 -6.02 -1.75 -14.85
CA VAL A 9 -6.30 -1.68 -13.41
C VAL A 9 -5.61 -2.84 -12.71
N GLU A 10 -4.95 -2.53 -11.58
CA GLU A 10 -4.23 -3.48 -10.75
C GLU A 10 -4.91 -3.62 -9.37
N PHE A 11 -5.06 -4.85 -8.90
CA PHE A 11 -5.51 -5.14 -7.54
C PHE A 11 -4.37 -5.70 -6.71
N ILE A 12 -4.08 -5.03 -5.59
CA ILE A 12 -3.06 -5.44 -4.63
C ILE A 12 -3.76 -5.94 -3.38
N GLY A 13 -3.45 -7.18 -2.97
CA GLY A 13 -3.86 -7.74 -1.70
C GLY A 13 -2.88 -7.41 -0.58
N PHE A 14 -3.04 -8.09 0.55
CA PHE A 14 -2.17 -7.91 1.72
C PHE A 14 -1.86 -9.26 2.34
N VAL A 15 -0.60 -9.57 2.56
CA VAL A 15 -0.20 -10.76 3.29
C VAL A 15 0.37 -10.41 4.66
N ALA A 16 -0.03 -11.20 5.64
CA ALA A 16 0.46 -11.10 7.01
C ALA A 16 1.17 -12.41 7.39
N PRO A 17 2.20 -12.37 8.27
CA PRO A 17 2.94 -13.56 8.67
C PRO A 17 2.13 -14.54 9.52
N ARG A 18 0.98 -14.14 10.04
CA ARG A 18 0.03 -14.94 10.81
C ARG A 18 -1.37 -14.33 10.76
N HIS A 19 -2.38 -15.09 11.14
CA HIS A 19 -3.75 -14.57 11.24
C HIS A 19 -3.84 -13.47 12.31
N THR A 20 -4.13 -12.25 11.87
CA THR A 20 -4.32 -11.09 12.74
C THR A 20 -5.00 -9.93 11.98
N SER A 21 -5.83 -9.19 12.68
CA SER A 21 -6.42 -7.93 12.23
C SER A 21 -6.87 -7.09 13.42
N GLU A 22 -7.58 -6.00 13.17
CA GLU A 22 -8.17 -5.16 14.21
C GLU A 22 -9.22 -5.92 15.06
N ILE A 23 -9.84 -6.94 14.48
CA ILE A 23 -10.87 -7.79 15.13
C ILE A 23 -10.38 -9.20 15.47
N HIS A 24 -9.18 -9.55 15.06
CA HIS A 24 -8.52 -10.82 15.35
C HIS A 24 -7.18 -10.56 16.04
N PRO A 25 -7.13 -10.62 17.38
CA PRO A 25 -5.88 -10.53 18.12
C PRO A 25 -4.89 -11.60 17.67
N ALA A 26 -3.64 -11.23 17.50
CA ALA A 26 -2.59 -12.16 17.11
C ALA A 26 -2.43 -13.26 18.17
N GLN A 27 -2.35 -14.52 17.73
CA GLN A 27 -2.14 -15.69 18.54
C GLN A 27 -1.01 -16.56 17.96
N GLY A 28 -0.41 -17.40 18.79
CA GLY A 28 0.64 -18.32 18.35
C GLY A 28 1.96 -17.62 17.96
N PRO A 29 2.79 -18.30 17.15
CA PRO A 29 4.11 -17.79 16.76
C PRO A 29 4.01 -16.52 15.89
N ALA A 30 5.10 -15.74 15.86
CA ALA A 30 5.17 -14.54 15.04
C ALA A 30 5.06 -14.82 13.53
N ILE A 31 5.45 -16.02 13.11
CA ILE A 31 5.35 -16.50 11.73
C ILE A 31 4.62 -17.84 11.74
N ASP A 32 3.45 -17.88 11.12
CA ASP A 32 2.70 -19.09 10.76
C ASP A 32 2.91 -19.34 9.26
N ARG A 33 3.74 -20.32 8.96
CA ARG A 33 4.15 -20.61 7.56
C ARG A 33 2.99 -21.14 6.72
N ASP A 34 2.11 -21.92 7.31
CA ASP A 34 0.98 -22.53 6.61
C ASP A 34 -0.08 -21.47 6.31
N TYR A 35 -0.36 -20.60 7.28
CA TYR A 35 -1.25 -19.45 7.07
C TYR A 35 -0.71 -18.50 6.01
N LEU A 36 0.58 -18.12 6.07
CA LEU A 36 1.22 -17.25 5.10
C LEU A 36 1.12 -17.84 3.67
N LYS A 37 1.39 -19.14 3.52
CA LYS A 37 1.26 -19.85 2.25
C LYS A 37 -0.18 -19.82 1.75
N LEU A 38 -1.14 -20.18 2.60
CA LEU A 38 -2.56 -20.24 2.25
C LEU A 38 -3.07 -18.86 1.82
N LEU A 39 -2.75 -17.82 2.57
CA LEU A 39 -3.15 -16.45 2.28
C LEU A 39 -2.55 -15.95 0.95
N ALA A 40 -1.26 -16.22 0.70
CA ALA A 40 -0.59 -15.85 -0.56
C ALA A 40 -1.25 -16.55 -1.77
N GLN A 41 -1.50 -17.86 -1.66
CA GLN A 41 -2.16 -18.64 -2.71
C GLN A 41 -3.61 -18.21 -2.92
N ALA A 42 -4.34 -17.85 -1.86
CA ALA A 42 -5.70 -17.34 -1.98
C ALA A 42 -5.74 -16.04 -2.81
N HIS A 43 -4.77 -15.13 -2.63
CA HIS A 43 -4.65 -13.94 -3.48
C HIS A 43 -4.33 -14.30 -4.93
N GLU A 44 -3.36 -15.19 -5.17
CA GLU A 44 -3.00 -15.59 -6.52
C GLU A 44 -4.17 -16.24 -7.28
N TRP A 45 -4.88 -17.17 -6.65
CA TRP A 45 -6.05 -17.83 -7.25
C TRP A 45 -7.25 -16.89 -7.38
N GLY A 46 -7.38 -15.92 -6.45
CA GLY A 46 -8.38 -14.87 -6.52
C GLY A 46 -8.15 -13.84 -7.63
N GLY A 47 -7.02 -13.93 -8.35
CA GLY A 47 -6.70 -13.06 -9.47
C GLY A 47 -6.22 -11.66 -9.07
N PHE A 48 -5.61 -11.54 -7.89
CA PHE A 48 -4.86 -10.36 -7.52
C PHE A 48 -3.56 -10.29 -8.32
N ASP A 49 -3.17 -9.07 -8.68
CA ASP A 49 -1.94 -8.83 -9.44
C ASP A 49 -0.71 -8.84 -8.53
N ARG A 50 -0.84 -8.35 -7.29
CA ARG A 50 0.22 -8.28 -6.28
C ARG A 50 -0.31 -8.47 -4.88
N VAL A 51 0.63 -8.64 -3.94
CA VAL A 51 0.38 -8.49 -2.50
C VAL A 51 1.37 -7.53 -1.87
N LEU A 52 0.89 -6.71 -0.95
CA LEU A 52 1.73 -5.91 -0.06
C LEU A 52 2.26 -6.80 1.07
N VAL A 53 3.57 -6.80 1.24
CA VAL A 53 4.25 -7.30 2.44
C VAL A 53 4.66 -6.08 3.26
N ALA A 54 3.98 -5.88 4.40
CA ALA A 54 4.20 -4.70 5.22
C ALA A 54 5.51 -4.76 6.02
N PHE A 55 5.98 -3.59 6.44
CA PHE A 55 7.11 -3.42 7.34
C PHE A 55 6.65 -2.72 8.62
N HIS A 56 7.07 -3.23 9.76
CA HIS A 56 6.93 -2.59 11.07
C HIS A 56 8.08 -3.06 11.97
N SER A 57 8.59 -2.20 12.87
CA SER A 57 9.76 -2.50 13.71
C SER A 57 9.63 -3.74 14.59
N THR A 58 8.39 -4.16 14.89
CA THR A 58 8.11 -5.39 15.67
C THR A 58 7.66 -6.57 14.81
N SER A 59 7.63 -6.42 13.49
CA SER A 59 7.21 -7.47 12.55
C SER A 59 8.41 -8.23 11.99
N PRO A 60 8.20 -9.46 11.50
CA PRO A 60 9.21 -10.14 10.71
C PRO A 60 9.65 -9.31 9.49
N ASP A 61 10.89 -9.49 9.06
CA ASP A 61 11.46 -8.76 7.90
C ASP A 61 10.65 -8.96 6.63
N ALA A 62 10.29 -7.85 5.99
CA ALA A 62 9.40 -7.84 4.83
C ALA A 62 10.03 -8.51 3.59
N LEU A 63 11.34 -8.35 3.36
CA LEU A 63 12.01 -8.94 2.20
C LEU A 63 12.11 -10.47 2.34
N LEU A 64 12.40 -10.95 3.54
CA LEU A 64 12.45 -12.39 3.82
C LEU A 64 11.06 -13.03 3.73
N LEU A 65 10.01 -12.36 4.23
CA LEU A 65 8.64 -12.83 4.05
C LEU A 65 8.23 -12.84 2.58
N ALA A 66 8.56 -11.79 1.81
CA ALA A 66 8.30 -11.74 0.38
C ALA A 66 9.00 -12.87 -0.38
N THR A 67 10.24 -13.20 0.01
CA THR A 67 10.97 -14.35 -0.54
C THR A 67 10.19 -15.65 -0.27
N GLN A 68 9.68 -15.85 0.94
CA GLN A 68 8.85 -17.02 1.26
C GLN A 68 7.56 -17.05 0.42
N VAL A 69 6.87 -15.90 0.27
CA VAL A 69 5.68 -15.79 -0.60
C VAL A 69 6.01 -16.17 -2.04
N ALA A 70 7.17 -15.71 -2.55
CA ALA A 70 7.64 -16.03 -3.89
C ALA A 70 7.80 -17.54 -4.15
N THR A 71 8.22 -18.32 -3.13
CA THR A 71 8.41 -19.78 -3.26
C THR A 71 7.12 -20.59 -3.30
N VAL A 72 5.99 -19.98 -2.92
CA VAL A 72 4.68 -20.66 -2.84
C VAL A 72 3.66 -20.11 -3.83
N THR A 73 4.07 -19.18 -4.70
CA THR A 73 3.27 -18.55 -5.76
C THR A 73 4.07 -18.48 -7.06
N GLU A 74 3.38 -18.47 -8.21
CA GLU A 74 4.02 -18.48 -9.53
C GLU A 74 3.96 -17.12 -10.23
N ARG A 75 2.85 -16.42 -10.12
CA ARG A 75 2.56 -15.17 -10.86
C ARG A 75 2.37 -13.95 -9.99
N LEU A 76 2.00 -14.18 -8.73
CA LEU A 76 1.66 -13.10 -7.79
C LEU A 76 2.84 -12.12 -7.62
N GLY A 77 2.61 -10.86 -7.93
CA GLY A 77 3.58 -9.79 -7.73
C GLY A 77 3.80 -9.49 -6.24
N LEU A 78 4.98 -9.00 -5.91
CA LEU A 78 5.42 -8.72 -4.55
C LEU A 78 5.67 -7.23 -4.40
N MET A 79 4.78 -6.51 -3.72
CA MET A 79 5.02 -5.14 -3.31
C MET A 79 5.58 -5.14 -1.89
N ILE A 80 6.87 -4.86 -1.76
CA ILE A 80 7.61 -5.04 -0.50
C ILE A 80 7.80 -3.67 0.16
N ALA A 81 7.21 -3.50 1.35
CA ALA A 81 7.46 -2.29 2.14
C ALA A 81 8.94 -2.25 2.57
N HIS A 82 9.59 -1.14 2.29
CA HIS A 82 10.98 -0.92 2.63
C HIS A 82 11.17 0.42 3.32
N ARG A 83 11.74 0.38 4.50
CA ARG A 83 12.07 1.58 5.27
C ARG A 83 13.51 1.99 4.96
N THR A 84 13.66 3.14 4.31
CA THR A 84 14.98 3.69 3.99
C THR A 84 15.73 4.07 5.27
N GLY A 85 17.04 3.82 5.29
CA GLY A 85 17.91 4.16 6.42
C GLY A 85 18.39 2.97 7.25
N PHE A 86 17.72 1.81 7.19
CA PHE A 86 18.15 0.62 7.94
C PHE A 86 19.05 -0.33 7.12
N THR A 87 19.05 -0.18 5.82
CA THR A 87 19.94 -0.91 4.90
C THR A 87 20.58 0.10 3.96
N ALA A 88 21.89 -0.02 3.72
CA ALA A 88 22.57 0.83 2.77
C ALA A 88 21.93 0.73 1.38
N PRO A 89 21.75 1.85 0.64
CA PRO A 89 20.97 1.86 -0.60
C PRO A 89 21.51 0.93 -1.69
N THR A 90 22.82 0.79 -1.83
CA THR A 90 23.46 -0.16 -2.80
C THR A 90 23.20 -1.62 -2.41
N VAL A 91 23.17 -1.92 -1.11
CA VAL A 91 22.86 -3.26 -0.60
C VAL A 91 21.39 -3.59 -0.85
N ALA A 92 20.48 -2.69 -0.47
CA ALA A 92 19.05 -2.85 -0.70
C ALA A 92 18.75 -3.00 -2.19
N ALA A 93 19.34 -2.14 -3.04
CA ALA A 93 19.16 -2.23 -4.49
C ALA A 93 19.53 -3.60 -5.04
N ARG A 94 20.66 -4.17 -4.59
CA ARG A 94 21.11 -5.52 -4.97
C ARG A 94 20.17 -6.61 -4.44
N GLN A 95 19.69 -6.49 -3.21
CA GLN A 95 18.74 -7.44 -2.62
C GLN A 95 17.45 -7.50 -3.44
N PHE A 96 16.85 -6.34 -3.77
CA PHE A 96 15.65 -6.25 -4.58
C PHE A 96 15.87 -6.77 -6.01
N ALA A 97 16.99 -6.42 -6.65
CA ALA A 97 17.33 -6.93 -7.97
C ALA A 97 17.56 -8.45 -7.98
N THR A 98 18.16 -9.00 -6.92
CA THR A 98 18.31 -10.45 -6.76
C THR A 98 16.98 -11.16 -6.67
N LEU A 99 16.08 -10.67 -5.81
CA LEU A 99 14.74 -11.24 -5.68
C LEU A 99 13.93 -11.08 -6.97
N ASP A 100 14.09 -9.97 -7.66
CA ASP A 100 13.43 -9.72 -8.94
C ASP A 100 13.85 -10.74 -10.01
N GLN A 101 15.15 -11.05 -10.11
CA GLN A 101 15.65 -12.11 -11.00
C GLN A 101 15.14 -13.49 -10.60
N LEU A 102 15.20 -13.83 -9.30
CA LEU A 102 14.71 -15.12 -8.79
C LEU A 102 13.21 -15.33 -9.04
N THR A 103 12.47 -14.25 -9.15
CA THR A 103 11.01 -14.26 -9.35
C THR A 103 10.58 -13.96 -10.79
N GLY A 104 11.53 -13.69 -11.71
CA GLY A 104 11.21 -13.36 -13.10
C GLY A 104 10.51 -12.01 -13.28
N GLY A 105 10.85 -11.00 -12.45
CA GLY A 105 10.33 -9.62 -12.62
C GLY A 105 9.06 -9.31 -11.82
N ARG A 106 8.79 -10.00 -10.70
CA ARG A 106 7.57 -9.81 -9.89
C ARG A 106 7.70 -8.76 -8.79
N VAL A 107 8.88 -8.14 -8.58
CA VAL A 107 9.15 -7.25 -7.46
C VAL A 107 8.69 -5.82 -7.72
N ALA A 108 8.12 -5.19 -6.71
CA ALA A 108 7.92 -3.75 -6.58
C ALA A 108 8.30 -3.31 -5.17
N ILE A 109 8.73 -2.07 -4.99
CA ILE A 109 9.08 -1.52 -3.68
C ILE A 109 8.03 -0.51 -3.24
N HIS A 110 7.49 -0.69 -2.03
CA HIS A 110 6.72 0.34 -1.35
C HIS A 110 7.61 1.07 -0.35
N VAL A 111 8.11 2.22 -0.75
CA VAL A 111 9.04 3.01 0.07
C VAL A 111 8.28 3.77 1.14
N ILE A 112 8.68 3.55 2.39
CA ILE A 112 8.13 4.22 3.56
C ILE A 112 9.22 4.95 4.33
N SER A 113 8.96 6.20 4.74
CA SER A 113 9.91 7.01 5.52
C SER A 113 9.63 6.97 7.03
N GLY A 114 8.57 6.25 7.43
CA GLY A 114 8.13 6.13 8.82
C GLY A 114 7.20 7.26 9.28
N GLY A 115 6.15 6.90 10.00
CA GLY A 115 5.08 7.80 10.45
C GLY A 115 4.99 7.98 11.96
N ASP A 116 5.79 7.25 12.76
CA ASP A 116 5.81 7.30 14.22
C ASP A 116 7.26 7.29 14.71
N ASP A 117 7.69 8.37 15.36
CA ASP A 117 9.07 8.54 15.83
C ASP A 117 9.45 7.53 16.91
N ARG A 118 8.48 7.08 17.74
CA ARG A 118 8.74 6.06 18.78
C ARG A 118 9.01 4.70 18.16
N GLU A 119 8.26 4.35 17.11
CA GLU A 119 8.50 3.11 16.38
C GLU A 119 9.87 3.13 15.71
N LEU A 120 10.24 4.24 15.07
CA LEU A 120 11.51 4.38 14.38
C LEU A 120 12.72 4.31 15.33
N ALA A 121 12.58 4.88 16.53
CA ALA A 121 13.61 4.82 17.57
C ALA A 121 13.91 3.38 18.04
N GLN A 122 12.96 2.43 17.90
CA GLN A 122 13.19 1.01 18.20
C GLN A 122 14.26 0.39 17.31
N ASP A 123 14.36 0.87 16.06
CA ASP A 123 15.36 0.44 15.09
C ASP A 123 16.56 1.42 14.98
N GLY A 124 16.65 2.38 15.90
CA GLY A 124 17.79 3.32 15.99
C GLY A 124 17.70 4.52 15.06
N ASP A 125 16.54 4.81 14.46
CA ASP A 125 16.35 5.99 13.63
C ASP A 125 15.82 7.17 14.46
N HIS A 126 16.65 8.19 14.64
CA HIS A 126 16.34 9.40 15.41
C HIS A 126 16.27 10.67 14.55
N LEU A 127 16.29 10.54 13.22
CA LEU A 127 16.15 11.67 12.32
C LEU A 127 14.75 12.29 12.43
N THR A 128 14.66 13.57 12.20
CA THR A 128 13.39 14.28 12.04
C THR A 128 12.66 13.77 10.81
N LYS A 129 11.35 14.01 10.75
CA LYS A 129 10.53 13.58 9.62
C LYS A 129 11.05 14.12 8.27
N ASP A 130 11.45 15.37 8.21
CA ASP A 130 11.91 15.99 6.96
C ASP A 130 13.29 15.47 6.55
N GLU A 131 14.19 15.22 7.51
CA GLU A 131 15.47 14.54 7.25
C GLU A 131 15.28 13.12 6.73
N ARG A 132 14.29 12.37 7.27
CA ARG A 132 13.97 11.05 6.75
C ARG A 132 13.49 11.11 5.29
N TYR A 133 12.69 12.10 4.90
CA TYR A 133 12.31 12.28 3.49
C TYR A 133 13.50 12.67 2.63
N ALA A 134 14.37 13.57 3.08
CA ALA A 134 15.59 13.93 2.35
C ALA A 134 16.50 12.70 2.15
N ARG A 135 16.73 11.91 3.20
CA ARG A 135 17.45 10.63 3.13
C ARG A 135 16.81 9.66 2.17
N THR A 136 15.46 9.59 2.14
CA THR A 136 14.73 8.73 1.20
C THR A 136 14.97 9.15 -0.25
N GLY A 137 15.05 10.43 -0.55
CA GLY A 137 15.41 10.93 -1.88
C GLY A 137 16.77 10.42 -2.33
N GLU A 138 17.80 10.61 -1.49
CA GLU A 138 19.17 10.11 -1.78
C GLU A 138 19.21 8.57 -1.93
N PHE A 139 18.48 7.86 -1.08
CA PHE A 139 18.35 6.41 -1.17
C PHE A 139 17.84 5.97 -2.54
N LEU A 140 16.77 6.61 -3.03
CA LEU A 140 16.17 6.28 -4.32
C LEU A 140 17.06 6.68 -5.50
N ASP A 141 17.79 7.78 -5.41
CA ASP A 141 18.81 8.15 -6.40
C ASP A 141 19.86 7.04 -6.54
N ILE A 142 20.42 6.59 -5.43
CA ILE A 142 21.46 5.55 -5.41
C ILE A 142 20.90 4.20 -5.86
N ALA A 143 19.70 3.83 -5.41
CA ALA A 143 19.08 2.58 -5.81
C ALA A 143 18.83 2.51 -7.32
N ARG A 144 18.30 3.59 -7.92
CA ARG A 144 18.10 3.67 -9.38
C ARG A 144 19.43 3.60 -10.14
N GLN A 145 20.45 4.32 -9.69
CA GLN A 145 21.81 4.22 -10.27
C GLN A 145 22.35 2.79 -10.16
N SER A 146 22.20 2.14 -9.02
CA SER A 146 22.64 0.74 -8.82
C SER A 146 21.96 -0.23 -9.77
N TRP A 147 20.72 0.04 -10.19
CA TRP A 147 20.00 -0.81 -11.14
C TRP A 147 20.32 -0.53 -12.60
N THR A 148 20.79 0.68 -12.94
CA THR A 148 20.89 1.13 -14.34
C THR A 148 22.29 1.51 -14.79
N ALA A 149 23.22 1.86 -13.87
CA ALA A 149 24.54 2.34 -14.23
C ALA A 149 25.36 1.27 -14.99
N ALA A 150 25.88 1.60 -16.17
CA ALA A 150 26.70 0.71 -16.98
C ALA A 150 28.13 0.56 -16.47
N ALA A 151 28.59 1.50 -15.62
CA ALA A 151 29.93 1.53 -15.04
C ALA A 151 29.85 1.94 -13.56
N PRO A 152 30.91 1.73 -12.76
CA PRO A 152 30.95 2.23 -11.38
C PRO A 152 30.65 3.72 -11.29
N PHE A 153 29.84 4.12 -10.30
CA PHE A 153 29.42 5.49 -10.04
C PHE A 153 29.82 5.94 -8.63
N ASP A 154 29.99 7.24 -8.47
CA ASP A 154 30.16 7.89 -7.18
C ASP A 154 28.91 8.68 -6.84
N TYR A 155 28.58 8.76 -5.56
CA TYR A 155 27.50 9.58 -5.01
C TYR A 155 27.96 10.26 -3.73
N ALA A 156 27.71 11.55 -3.59
CA ALA A 156 28.04 12.35 -2.39
C ALA A 156 26.82 13.18 -2.01
N GLY A 157 26.06 12.71 -1.04
CA GLY A 157 24.89 13.36 -0.47
C GLY A 157 25.11 13.75 0.99
N ALA A 158 24.05 14.23 1.62
CA ALA A 158 24.05 14.58 3.05
C ALA A 158 23.97 13.33 3.95
N PHE A 159 23.33 12.27 3.48
CA PHE A 159 23.07 11.04 4.25
C PHE A 159 23.88 9.85 3.75
N TYR A 160 24.24 9.84 2.48
CA TYR A 160 24.97 8.72 1.87
C TYR A 160 26.18 9.19 1.07
N ARG A 161 27.23 8.42 1.17
CA ARG A 161 28.39 8.53 0.30
C ARG A 161 28.71 7.16 -0.29
N VAL A 162 28.77 7.06 -1.61
CA VAL A 162 29.12 5.85 -2.34
C VAL A 162 30.33 6.15 -3.21
N GLU A 163 31.35 5.31 -3.14
CA GLU A 163 32.55 5.39 -3.98
C GLU A 163 32.61 4.14 -4.86
N ARG A 164 32.67 4.36 -6.18
CA ARG A 164 32.73 3.29 -7.20
C ARG A 164 31.62 2.23 -7.03
N GLY A 165 30.39 2.67 -6.67
CA GLY A 165 29.25 1.80 -6.52
C GLY A 165 28.94 1.07 -7.82
N PHE A 166 28.79 -0.25 -7.76
CA PHE A 166 28.47 -1.10 -8.92
C PHE A 166 27.80 -2.39 -8.47
N SER A 167 26.90 -2.90 -9.26
CA SER A 167 26.31 -4.23 -9.09
C SER A 167 26.22 -4.92 -10.44
N GLU A 168 26.64 -6.19 -10.51
CA GLU A 168 26.42 -7.05 -11.67
C GLU A 168 24.97 -7.53 -11.76
N VAL A 169 24.29 -7.57 -10.59
CA VAL A 169 22.89 -8.00 -10.51
C VAL A 169 21.99 -6.84 -10.91
N ARG A 170 21.24 -7.03 -11.99
CA ARG A 170 20.25 -6.07 -12.52
C ARG A 170 18.86 -6.64 -12.36
N PRO A 171 17.84 -5.80 -12.17
CA PRO A 171 16.45 -6.24 -12.26
C PRO A 171 16.14 -6.79 -13.67
N VAL A 172 15.18 -7.72 -13.76
CA VAL A 172 14.66 -8.22 -15.05
C VAL A 172 14.05 -7.09 -15.87
N ALA A 173 13.33 -6.19 -15.16
CA ALA A 173 12.77 -4.96 -15.71
C ALA A 173 12.93 -3.82 -14.69
N SER A 174 12.39 -2.65 -14.96
CA SER A 174 12.35 -1.58 -13.95
C SER A 174 11.52 -2.02 -12.75
N ILE A 175 12.10 -2.01 -11.55
CA ILE A 175 11.36 -2.24 -10.30
C ILE A 175 10.52 -1.01 -9.99
N PRO A 176 9.17 -1.11 -9.98
CA PRO A 176 8.30 0.03 -9.69
C PRO A 176 8.46 0.51 -8.24
N VAL A 177 8.50 1.82 -8.07
CA VAL A 177 8.56 2.48 -6.76
C VAL A 177 7.17 3.03 -6.41
N TYR A 178 6.55 2.44 -5.40
CA TYR A 178 5.36 2.97 -4.74
C TYR A 178 5.79 3.88 -3.60
N PHE A 179 5.18 5.05 -3.50
CA PHE A 179 5.52 6.02 -2.47
C PHE A 179 4.28 6.80 -2.03
N GLY A 180 4.15 7.07 -0.74
CA GLY A 180 3.04 7.82 -0.17
C GLY A 180 3.49 8.88 0.83
N GLY A 181 2.58 9.75 1.20
CA GLY A 181 2.82 10.82 2.18
C GLY A 181 2.42 12.19 1.63
N ALA A 182 1.59 12.93 2.38
CA ALA A 182 0.95 14.16 1.92
C ALA A 182 1.60 15.46 2.46
N SER A 183 2.71 15.37 3.20
CA SER A 183 3.45 16.56 3.63
C SER A 183 4.27 17.15 2.47
N PRO A 184 4.62 18.45 2.50
CA PRO A 184 5.43 19.05 1.44
C PRO A 184 6.74 18.30 1.15
N ALA A 185 7.47 17.87 2.17
CA ALA A 185 8.69 17.07 2.01
C ALA A 185 8.41 15.71 1.34
N ALA A 186 7.31 15.06 1.70
CA ALA A 186 6.89 13.80 1.04
C ALA A 186 6.54 14.01 -0.43
N LEU A 187 5.79 15.07 -0.75
CA LEU A 187 5.40 15.37 -2.12
C LEU A 187 6.62 15.70 -3.01
N ALA A 188 7.63 16.40 -2.48
CA ALA A 188 8.87 16.64 -3.21
C ALA A 188 9.59 15.34 -3.60
N VAL A 189 9.69 14.36 -2.68
CA VAL A 189 10.26 13.04 -2.97
C VAL A 189 9.39 12.26 -3.93
N ALA A 190 8.06 12.28 -3.73
CA ALA A 190 7.12 11.60 -4.60
C ALA A 190 7.22 12.10 -6.05
N GLY A 191 7.20 13.42 -6.26
CA GLY A 191 7.29 14.03 -7.57
C GLY A 191 8.55 13.62 -8.35
N ARG A 192 9.67 13.46 -7.63
CA ARG A 192 10.94 13.07 -8.23
C ARG A 192 11.07 11.57 -8.48
N HIS A 193 10.48 10.71 -7.63
CA HIS A 193 10.82 9.30 -7.60
C HIS A 193 9.66 8.32 -7.74
N ALA A 194 8.42 8.70 -7.39
CA ALA A 194 7.32 7.75 -7.43
C ALA A 194 6.96 7.34 -8.86
N ASP A 195 6.84 6.03 -9.11
CA ASP A 195 6.20 5.49 -10.30
C ASP A 195 4.69 5.32 -10.06
N THR A 196 4.33 5.00 -8.82
CA THR A 196 2.94 4.98 -8.34
C THR A 196 2.84 5.70 -7.00
N TYR A 197 1.95 6.68 -6.90
CA TYR A 197 1.68 7.37 -5.64
C TYR A 197 0.56 6.67 -4.86
N ALA A 198 0.84 6.34 -3.60
CA ALA A 198 -0.06 5.59 -2.73
C ALA A 198 -0.95 6.55 -1.91
N LEU A 199 -2.23 6.60 -2.27
CA LEU A 199 -3.29 7.30 -1.57
C LEU A 199 -3.92 6.40 -0.51
N TRP A 200 -4.43 7.00 0.54
CA TRP A 200 -5.35 6.33 1.46
C TRP A 200 -6.80 6.55 1.06
N GLY A 201 -7.72 5.70 1.58
CA GLY A 201 -9.14 5.76 1.32
C GLY A 201 -9.81 6.98 1.95
N GLU A 202 -9.51 8.13 1.42
CA GLU A 202 -10.09 9.44 1.76
C GLU A 202 -11.36 9.67 0.92
N THR A 203 -12.08 10.77 1.18
CA THR A 203 -13.18 11.19 0.31
C THR A 203 -12.72 11.47 -1.10
N GLN A 204 -13.61 11.33 -2.08
CA GLN A 204 -13.30 11.63 -3.49
C GLN A 204 -12.76 13.05 -3.67
N ALA A 205 -13.26 14.02 -2.92
CA ALA A 205 -12.78 15.40 -2.94
C ALA A 205 -11.32 15.52 -2.46
N GLN A 206 -11.00 14.87 -1.34
CA GLN A 206 -9.63 14.84 -0.80
C GLN A 206 -8.66 14.09 -1.73
N VAL A 207 -9.10 12.98 -2.31
CA VAL A 207 -8.31 12.21 -3.29
C VAL A 207 -8.02 13.08 -4.53
N ARG A 208 -9.02 13.76 -5.09
CA ARG A 208 -8.83 14.67 -6.23
C ARG A 208 -7.83 15.79 -5.91
N GLU A 209 -7.96 16.42 -4.75
CA GLU A 209 -7.04 17.47 -4.28
C GLU A 209 -5.61 16.95 -4.19
N LEU A 210 -5.41 15.76 -3.58
CA LEU A 210 -4.08 15.20 -3.40
C LEU A 210 -3.46 14.73 -4.72
N ILE A 211 -4.26 14.18 -5.64
CA ILE A 211 -3.80 13.86 -7.00
C ILE A 211 -3.24 15.12 -7.68
N GLY A 212 -3.95 16.25 -7.65
CA GLY A 212 -3.46 17.51 -8.22
C GLY A 212 -2.12 17.93 -7.63
N ARG A 213 -2.01 17.93 -6.29
CA ARG A 213 -0.75 18.28 -5.61
C ARG A 213 0.44 17.37 -5.99
N VAL A 214 0.18 16.09 -6.19
CA VAL A 214 1.23 15.14 -6.63
C VAL A 214 1.62 15.41 -8.08
N GLN A 215 0.65 15.68 -8.95
CA GLN A 215 0.92 16.04 -10.35
C GLN A 215 1.73 17.33 -10.45
N ASP A 216 1.39 18.36 -9.68
CA ASP A 216 2.14 19.61 -9.59
C ASP A 216 3.59 19.39 -9.13
N ALA A 217 3.80 18.52 -8.12
CA ALA A 217 5.12 18.17 -7.64
C ALA A 217 5.93 17.33 -8.65
N ALA A 218 5.28 16.55 -9.50
CA ALA A 218 5.92 15.68 -10.49
C ALA A 218 6.26 16.44 -11.81
N ALA A 219 5.49 17.45 -12.16
CA ALA A 219 5.61 18.20 -13.40
C ALA A 219 7.03 18.78 -13.66
N PRO A 220 7.73 19.41 -12.67
CA PRO A 220 9.09 19.90 -12.87
C PRO A 220 10.11 18.81 -13.21
N HIS A 221 9.80 17.56 -12.92
CA HIS A 221 10.64 16.39 -13.20
C HIS A 221 10.23 15.64 -14.48
N GLY A 222 9.23 16.14 -15.21
CA GLY A 222 8.68 15.48 -16.40
C GLY A 222 8.07 14.10 -16.09
N ARG A 223 7.54 13.91 -14.88
CA ARG A 223 7.00 12.62 -14.43
C ARG A 223 5.48 12.64 -14.32
N HIS A 224 4.88 11.49 -14.58
CA HIS A 224 3.44 11.25 -14.52
C HIS A 224 3.19 10.00 -13.69
N PRO A 225 3.22 10.08 -12.34
CA PRO A 225 3.01 8.92 -11.50
C PRO A 225 1.58 8.39 -11.66
N ARG A 226 1.44 7.07 -11.61
CA ARG A 226 0.14 6.40 -11.44
C ARG A 226 -0.36 6.63 -10.01
N PHE A 227 -1.65 6.35 -9.78
CA PHE A 227 -2.24 6.49 -8.46
C PHE A 227 -2.78 5.15 -7.97
N SER A 228 -2.42 4.81 -6.73
CA SER A 228 -2.94 3.67 -5.98
C SER A 228 -3.79 4.17 -4.82
N LEU A 229 -4.94 3.54 -4.59
CA LEU A 229 -5.81 3.82 -3.44
C LEU A 229 -5.87 2.61 -2.53
N SER A 230 -5.59 2.80 -1.24
CA SER A 230 -5.77 1.76 -0.23
C SER A 230 -7.12 1.93 0.47
N VAL A 231 -7.96 0.89 0.45
CA VAL A 231 -9.29 0.89 1.07
C VAL A 231 -9.65 -0.52 1.53
N ARG A 232 -10.61 -0.64 2.46
CA ARG A 232 -11.03 -1.94 3.02
C ARG A 232 -12.48 -2.24 2.62
N PRO A 233 -12.73 -3.10 1.60
CA PRO A 233 -14.09 -3.51 1.26
C PRO A 233 -14.73 -4.31 2.39
N ILE A 234 -15.99 -4.00 2.72
CA ILE A 234 -16.85 -4.80 3.61
C ILE A 234 -18.06 -5.23 2.79
N LEU A 235 -18.06 -6.51 2.40
CA LEU A 235 -19.03 -7.06 1.48
C LEU A 235 -20.07 -7.91 2.20
N ALA A 236 -21.30 -7.91 1.68
CA ALA A 236 -22.33 -8.91 1.98
C ALA A 236 -23.32 -9.03 0.81
N GLU A 237 -24.18 -10.04 0.85
CA GLU A 237 -25.18 -10.33 -0.19
C GLU A 237 -26.19 -9.18 -0.39
N THR A 238 -26.44 -8.38 0.67
CA THR A 238 -27.35 -7.22 0.62
C THR A 238 -26.71 -6.03 1.31
N GLU A 239 -27.12 -4.84 0.90
CA GLU A 239 -26.63 -3.59 1.49
C GLU A 239 -26.87 -3.54 3.02
N ALA A 240 -28.06 -3.96 3.46
CA ALA A 240 -28.38 -4.00 4.88
C ALA A 240 -27.45 -4.90 5.68
N ARG A 241 -27.14 -6.10 5.15
CA ARG A 241 -26.18 -7.02 5.78
C ARG A 241 -24.74 -6.49 5.75
N ALA A 242 -24.33 -5.80 4.67
CA ALA A 242 -23.03 -5.19 4.60
C ALA A 242 -22.83 -4.10 5.67
N TRP A 243 -23.84 -3.24 5.85
CA TRP A 243 -23.80 -2.25 6.92
C TRP A 243 -23.84 -2.88 8.31
N ALA A 244 -24.65 -3.91 8.53
CA ALA A 244 -24.65 -4.66 9.80
C ALA A 244 -23.27 -5.27 10.10
N ARG A 245 -22.60 -5.84 9.07
CA ARG A 245 -21.22 -6.35 9.20
C ARG A 245 -20.23 -5.22 9.53
N ALA A 246 -20.37 -4.04 8.93
CA ALA A 246 -19.51 -2.90 9.22
C ALA A 246 -19.64 -2.42 10.68
N GLU A 247 -20.85 -2.38 11.21
CA GLU A 247 -21.09 -2.03 12.62
C GLU A 247 -20.58 -3.14 13.58
N ASP A 248 -20.72 -4.42 13.23
CA ASP A 248 -20.12 -5.53 14.00
C ASP A 248 -18.58 -5.43 14.04
N ILE A 249 -17.95 -5.18 12.90
CA ILE A 249 -16.49 -4.97 12.82
C ILE A 249 -16.07 -3.78 13.72
N LEU A 250 -16.81 -2.68 13.70
CA LEU A 250 -16.55 -1.53 14.56
C LEU A 250 -16.68 -1.90 16.04
N ALA A 251 -17.74 -2.63 16.41
CA ALA A 251 -17.95 -3.08 17.79
C ALA A 251 -16.84 -4.03 18.26
N ARG A 252 -16.44 -4.97 17.44
CA ARG A 252 -15.32 -5.90 17.72
C ARG A 252 -13.98 -5.16 17.81
N THR A 253 -13.75 -4.16 16.96
CA THR A 253 -12.55 -3.31 17.04
C THR A 253 -12.50 -2.57 18.38
N ARG A 254 -13.61 -1.99 18.84
CA ARG A 254 -13.71 -1.35 20.15
C ARG A 254 -13.42 -2.31 21.29
N ALA A 255 -14.05 -3.49 21.26
CA ALA A 255 -13.83 -4.53 22.25
C ALA A 255 -12.37 -5.00 22.30
N ALA A 256 -11.73 -5.22 21.16
CA ALA A 256 -10.33 -5.62 21.08
C ALA A 256 -9.36 -4.54 21.59
N ARG A 257 -9.66 -3.25 21.35
CA ARG A 257 -8.90 -2.12 21.89
C ARG A 257 -9.05 -2.00 23.42
N ALA A 258 -10.30 -2.10 23.90
CA ALA A 258 -10.58 -2.07 25.34
C ALA A 258 -9.89 -3.22 26.08
N ALA A 259 -9.89 -4.43 25.54
CA ALA A 259 -9.21 -5.59 26.10
C ALA A 259 -7.67 -5.40 26.21
N LYS A 260 -7.09 -4.55 25.36
CA LYS A 260 -5.67 -4.16 25.42
C LYS A 260 -5.40 -2.94 26.31
N GLY A 261 -6.41 -2.39 26.96
CA GLY A 261 -6.29 -1.16 27.76
C GLY A 261 -6.00 0.09 26.92
N LEU A 262 -6.27 0.05 25.61
CA LEU A 262 -6.04 1.19 24.72
C LEU A 262 -7.24 2.17 24.84
N GLY A 263 -6.98 3.32 25.44
CA GLY A 263 -7.92 4.45 25.50
C GLY A 263 -8.11 5.15 24.15
N ALA A 264 -8.56 6.43 24.18
CA ALA A 264 -8.64 7.26 22.98
C ALA A 264 -7.30 7.27 22.25
N ALA A 265 -7.35 7.18 20.92
CA ALA A 265 -6.15 7.21 20.12
C ALA A 265 -5.43 8.56 20.26
N ALA A 266 -4.12 8.54 20.41
CA ALA A 266 -3.32 9.76 20.42
C ALA A 266 -3.41 10.48 19.06
N ALA A 267 -3.22 11.80 19.06
CA ALA A 267 -3.18 12.57 17.81
C ALA A 267 -2.06 12.03 16.90
N PRO A 268 -2.35 11.72 15.63
CA PRO A 268 -1.37 11.13 14.73
C PRO A 268 -0.30 12.14 14.32
N GLN A 269 0.94 11.68 14.22
CA GLN A 269 2.08 12.49 13.77
C GLN A 269 2.09 12.64 12.24
N ASN A 270 1.56 11.66 11.50
CA ASN A 270 1.59 11.66 10.04
C ASN A 270 0.35 12.36 9.42
N GLU A 271 0.57 12.98 8.25
CA GLU A 271 -0.45 13.74 7.54
C GLU A 271 -1.59 12.86 7.03
N GLY A 272 -1.30 11.66 6.54
CA GLY A 272 -2.33 10.74 6.05
C GLY A 272 -3.36 10.40 7.11
N SER A 273 -2.93 10.05 8.33
CA SER A 273 -3.84 9.79 9.45
C SER A 273 -4.65 11.04 9.82
N ARG A 274 -4.05 12.24 9.81
CA ARG A 274 -4.80 13.50 10.06
C ARG A 274 -5.88 13.72 9.02
N ARG A 275 -5.62 13.45 7.75
CA ARG A 275 -6.59 13.57 6.66
C ARG A 275 -7.75 12.58 6.79
N LEU A 276 -7.47 11.33 7.17
CA LEU A 276 -8.53 10.35 7.45
C LEU A 276 -9.37 10.75 8.66
N LEU A 277 -8.77 11.27 9.72
CA LEU A 277 -9.51 11.76 10.88
C LEU A 277 -10.33 13.00 10.57
N ALA A 278 -9.86 13.87 9.69
CA ALA A 278 -10.65 15.01 9.20
C ALA A 278 -11.89 14.53 8.41
N ALA A 279 -11.74 13.50 7.57
CA ALA A 279 -12.88 12.86 6.91
C ALA A 279 -13.84 12.26 7.95
N ALA A 280 -13.33 11.53 8.94
CA ALA A 280 -14.15 10.91 9.98
C ALA A 280 -14.88 11.94 10.85
N ALA A 281 -14.30 13.11 11.08
CA ALA A 281 -14.97 14.22 11.78
C ALA A 281 -16.13 14.83 10.97
N ALA A 282 -16.07 14.76 9.65
CA ALA A 282 -17.16 15.21 8.77
C ALA A 282 -18.37 14.25 8.75
N GLY A 283 -18.16 12.98 9.10
CA GLY A 283 -19.25 11.99 9.18
C GLY A 283 -18.72 10.55 9.14
N SER A 284 -19.52 9.62 9.65
CA SER A 284 -19.18 8.19 9.65
C SER A 284 -19.42 7.49 8.31
N ARG A 285 -20.30 8.06 7.47
CA ARG A 285 -20.63 7.56 6.13
C ARG A 285 -20.57 8.73 5.17
N LEU A 286 -19.63 8.70 4.26
CA LEU A 286 -19.33 9.77 3.31
C LEU A 286 -19.36 9.25 1.87
N ASP A 287 -19.39 10.17 0.91
CA ASP A 287 -19.57 9.85 -0.50
C ASP A 287 -20.74 8.86 -0.67
N LYS A 288 -20.63 7.86 -1.56
CA LYS A 288 -21.68 6.85 -1.67
C LYS A 288 -21.61 5.81 -0.53
N ARG A 289 -20.40 5.34 -0.16
CA ARG A 289 -20.20 4.13 0.65
C ARG A 289 -18.99 4.16 1.56
N LEU A 290 -18.31 5.29 1.68
CA LEU A 290 -17.09 5.40 2.48
C LEU A 290 -17.46 5.41 3.98
N PHE A 291 -17.04 4.38 4.71
CA PHE A 291 -17.22 4.22 6.15
C PHE A 291 -15.92 4.59 6.88
N THR A 292 -16.00 5.62 7.70
CA THR A 292 -14.85 6.24 8.37
C THR A 292 -14.79 5.95 9.87
N ALA A 293 -15.84 5.35 10.44
CA ALA A 293 -15.93 5.14 11.89
C ALA A 293 -14.82 4.26 12.46
N ILE A 294 -14.32 3.27 11.67
CA ILE A 294 -13.20 2.43 12.10
C ILE A 294 -11.90 3.25 12.14
N ALA A 295 -11.72 4.18 11.19
CA ALA A 295 -10.57 5.09 11.21
C ALA A 295 -10.61 6.03 12.44
N ALA A 296 -11.78 6.57 12.76
CA ALA A 296 -11.98 7.35 13.99
C ALA A 296 -11.59 6.53 15.24
N GLU A 297 -12.08 5.29 15.34
CA GLU A 297 -11.85 4.40 16.48
C GLU A 297 -10.37 4.05 16.64
N THR A 298 -9.65 3.78 15.54
CA THR A 298 -8.24 3.36 15.57
C THR A 298 -7.25 4.52 15.56
N GLY A 299 -7.72 5.78 15.52
CA GLY A 299 -6.86 6.95 15.34
C GLY A 299 -6.23 7.00 13.95
N ALA A 300 -6.86 6.34 12.98
CA ALA A 300 -6.34 6.18 11.62
C ALA A 300 -4.89 5.61 11.60
N ALA A 301 -4.57 4.70 12.50
CA ALA A 301 -3.30 3.98 12.53
C ALA A 301 -3.22 3.05 11.30
N GLY A 302 -2.70 3.56 10.18
CA GLY A 302 -2.78 2.95 8.87
C GLY A 302 -4.12 3.23 8.19
N ASN A 303 -4.32 2.67 6.98
CA ASN A 303 -5.58 2.81 6.27
C ASN A 303 -6.66 1.92 6.91
N SER A 304 -7.68 2.51 7.47
CA SER A 304 -8.78 1.84 8.17
C SER A 304 -10.18 2.33 7.74
N THR A 305 -10.26 3.10 6.65
CA THR A 305 -11.54 3.43 5.99
C THR A 305 -12.02 2.27 5.13
N ALA A 306 -13.33 2.10 5.02
CA ALA A 306 -13.93 0.99 4.31
C ALA A 306 -14.94 1.46 3.24
N LEU A 307 -15.12 0.65 2.19
CA LEU A 307 -16.25 0.74 1.28
C LEU A 307 -17.24 -0.38 1.60
N VAL A 308 -18.50 -0.02 1.89
CA VAL A 308 -19.50 -0.94 2.41
C VAL A 308 -20.63 -1.17 1.41
N GLY A 309 -20.94 -2.43 1.10
CA GLY A 309 -22.05 -2.75 0.19
C GLY A 309 -22.00 -4.16 -0.35
N THR A 310 -22.84 -4.43 -1.36
CA THR A 310 -22.70 -5.66 -2.18
C THR A 310 -21.45 -5.55 -3.04
N PRO A 311 -20.96 -6.66 -3.61
CA PRO A 311 -19.82 -6.62 -4.54
C PRO A 311 -19.99 -5.59 -5.67
N GLU A 312 -21.18 -5.49 -6.27
CA GLU A 312 -21.48 -4.55 -7.35
C GLU A 312 -21.47 -3.09 -6.86
N GLN A 313 -22.03 -2.85 -5.68
CA GLN A 313 -22.08 -1.52 -5.08
C GLN A 313 -20.70 -1.01 -4.69
N VAL A 314 -19.83 -1.89 -4.18
CA VAL A 314 -18.44 -1.55 -3.86
C VAL A 314 -17.62 -1.40 -5.13
N ALA A 315 -17.85 -2.22 -6.15
CA ALA A 315 -17.23 -2.07 -7.47
C ALA A 315 -17.57 -0.71 -8.09
N GLU A 316 -18.83 -0.26 -8.01
CA GLU A 316 -19.24 1.06 -8.47
C GLU A 316 -18.53 2.18 -7.70
N ALA A 317 -18.40 2.06 -6.38
CA ALA A 317 -17.69 3.04 -5.57
C ALA A 317 -16.18 3.10 -5.90
N LEU A 318 -15.56 1.96 -6.21
CA LEU A 318 -14.16 1.91 -6.70
C LEU A 318 -14.03 2.56 -8.08
N LEU A 319 -15.03 2.42 -8.96
CA LEU A 319 -15.05 3.08 -10.26
C LEU A 319 -15.14 4.61 -10.14
N ASP A 320 -15.78 5.15 -9.12
CA ASP A 320 -15.76 6.59 -8.88
C ASP A 320 -14.33 7.11 -8.60
N TYR A 321 -13.49 6.34 -7.90
CA TYR A 321 -12.07 6.66 -7.73
C TYR A 321 -11.25 6.40 -9.01
N HIS A 322 -11.62 5.39 -9.78
CA HIS A 322 -11.01 5.14 -11.09
C HIS A 322 -11.21 6.34 -12.02
N ASP A 323 -12.39 6.96 -12.01
CA ASP A 323 -12.71 8.16 -12.80
C ASP A 323 -11.87 9.40 -12.37
N LEU A 324 -11.33 9.40 -11.13
CA LEU A 324 -10.36 10.40 -10.67
C LEU A 324 -8.91 10.12 -11.13
N GLY A 325 -8.66 9.00 -11.80
CA GLY A 325 -7.33 8.61 -12.28
C GLY A 325 -6.65 7.52 -11.46
N VAL A 326 -7.31 6.94 -10.43
CA VAL A 326 -6.78 5.78 -9.71
C VAL A 326 -6.77 4.57 -10.63
N ARG A 327 -5.63 3.86 -10.69
CA ARG A 327 -5.45 2.65 -11.53
C ARG A 327 -5.00 1.43 -10.73
N THR A 328 -4.72 1.60 -9.46
CA THR A 328 -4.32 0.51 -8.56
C THR A 328 -5.14 0.57 -7.29
N PHE A 329 -5.73 -0.56 -6.89
CA PHE A 329 -6.51 -0.67 -5.65
C PHE A 329 -5.81 -1.65 -4.71
N LEU A 330 -5.28 -1.14 -3.59
CA LEU A 330 -4.80 -1.97 -2.49
C LEU A 330 -5.98 -2.24 -1.57
N ILE A 331 -6.41 -3.49 -1.52
CA ILE A 331 -7.55 -3.91 -0.72
C ILE A 331 -7.16 -5.00 0.27
N ARG A 332 -7.63 -4.87 1.51
CA ARG A 332 -7.50 -5.90 2.54
C ARG A 332 -8.75 -5.97 3.39
N GLY A 333 -9.08 -7.15 3.87
CA GLY A 333 -10.22 -7.37 4.71
C GLY A 333 -9.95 -7.26 6.21
N PHE A 334 -11.00 -7.42 7.00
CA PHE A 334 -10.93 -7.55 8.47
C PHE A 334 -10.86 -9.02 8.90
N ASP A 335 -11.37 -9.93 8.07
CA ASP A 335 -11.15 -11.38 8.11
C ASP A 335 -10.20 -11.73 6.95
N PRO A 336 -8.85 -11.65 7.13
CA PRO A 336 -7.92 -11.47 6.00
C PRO A 336 -7.97 -12.56 4.93
N LEU A 337 -8.12 -13.84 5.31
CA LEU A 337 -8.16 -14.95 4.37
C LEU A 337 -9.53 -15.07 3.70
N GLU A 338 -10.59 -15.03 4.48
CA GLU A 338 -11.97 -15.15 4.01
C GLU A 338 -12.33 -13.99 3.08
N ASP A 339 -11.93 -12.78 3.45
CA ASP A 339 -12.14 -11.58 2.64
C ASP A 339 -11.31 -11.62 1.34
N ALA A 340 -10.06 -12.11 1.37
CA ALA A 340 -9.27 -12.27 0.16
C ALA A 340 -9.93 -13.24 -0.83
N ILE A 341 -10.46 -14.37 -0.34
CA ILE A 341 -11.22 -15.34 -1.15
C ILE A 341 -12.49 -14.70 -1.70
N GLN A 342 -13.25 -13.98 -0.87
CA GLN A 342 -14.48 -13.30 -1.28
C GLN A 342 -14.20 -12.23 -2.33
N TYR A 343 -13.16 -11.42 -2.15
CA TYR A 343 -12.79 -10.39 -3.13
C TYR A 343 -12.46 -11.00 -4.49
N GLY A 344 -11.65 -12.05 -4.51
CA GLY A 344 -11.30 -12.74 -5.76
C GLY A 344 -12.52 -13.34 -6.46
N ARG A 345 -13.47 -13.91 -5.71
CA ARG A 345 -14.65 -14.56 -6.24
C ARG A 345 -15.75 -13.58 -6.67
N GLU A 346 -15.92 -12.46 -5.99
CA GLU A 346 -17.08 -11.59 -6.12
C GLU A 346 -16.72 -10.15 -6.55
N LEU A 347 -15.80 -9.47 -5.83
CA LEU A 347 -15.53 -8.05 -6.06
C LEU A 347 -14.73 -7.80 -7.34
N LEU A 348 -13.64 -8.54 -7.56
CA LEU A 348 -12.79 -8.34 -8.73
C LEU A 348 -13.54 -8.62 -10.03
N PRO A 349 -14.34 -9.71 -10.14
CA PRO A 349 -15.20 -9.92 -11.32
C PRO A 349 -16.27 -8.84 -11.50
N ALA A 350 -16.93 -8.40 -10.42
CA ALA A 350 -17.93 -7.32 -10.48
C ALA A 350 -17.32 -6.01 -10.98
N PHE A 351 -16.13 -5.64 -10.47
CA PHE A 351 -15.43 -4.45 -10.93
C PHE A 351 -15.05 -4.53 -12.41
N LYS A 352 -14.46 -5.65 -12.85
CA LYS A 352 -14.08 -5.87 -14.26
C LYS A 352 -15.30 -5.80 -15.19
N ALA A 353 -16.42 -6.38 -14.79
CA ALA A 353 -17.67 -6.34 -15.56
C ALA A 353 -18.23 -4.91 -15.66
N ALA A 354 -18.24 -4.16 -14.56
CA ALA A 354 -18.73 -2.79 -14.51
C ALA A 354 -17.82 -1.83 -15.31
N LEU A 355 -16.48 -1.99 -15.24
CA LEU A 355 -15.52 -1.21 -16.04
C LEU A 355 -15.73 -1.47 -17.55
N ALA A 356 -15.89 -2.72 -17.95
CA ALA A 356 -16.14 -3.08 -19.35
C ALA A 356 -17.48 -2.52 -19.87
N ALA A 357 -18.52 -2.47 -19.02
CA ALA A 357 -19.80 -1.86 -19.36
C ALA A 357 -19.67 -0.36 -19.60
N ARG A 358 -18.90 0.35 -18.78
CA ARG A 358 -18.62 1.80 -18.98
C ARG A 358 -17.85 2.07 -20.28
N GLY A 359 -16.86 1.25 -20.62
CA GLY A 359 -16.12 1.37 -21.88
C GLY A 359 -17.05 1.27 -23.10
N ARG A 360 -17.91 0.26 -23.15
CA ARG A 360 -18.90 0.11 -24.24
C ARG A 360 -19.89 1.26 -24.35
N ALA A 361 -20.31 1.83 -23.20
CA ALA A 361 -21.21 2.98 -23.21
C ALA A 361 -20.54 4.24 -23.74
N ALA A 362 -19.25 4.43 -23.46
CA ALA A 362 -18.47 5.56 -23.99
C ALA A 362 -18.18 5.45 -25.49
N GLU A 363 -18.02 4.23 -26.02
CA GLU A 363 -17.84 3.97 -27.47
C GLU A 363 -19.14 4.13 -28.28
N ALA A 364 -20.29 4.02 -27.61
CA ALA A 364 -21.62 4.13 -28.24
C ALA A 364 -22.22 5.55 -28.20
N ALA A 365 -21.60 6.48 -27.48
CA ALA A 365 -22.02 7.88 -27.31
C ALA A 365 -21.23 8.82 -28.22
#